data_b5e0af760dd2766843c90a5805ff5334
#
_entry.id   b5e0af760dd2766843c90a5805ff5334
#
_cell.length_a   1.000
_cell.length_b   1.000
_cell.length_c   1.000
_cell.angle_alpha   90.00
_cell.angle_beta   90.00
_cell.angle_gamma   90.00
#
_symmetry.space_group_name_H-M   'P 1'
#
loop_
_entity.id
_entity.type
_entity.pdbx_description
1 polymer ?
#
loop_
_entity_poly.entity_id
_entity_poly.type
_entity_poly.pdbx_seq_one_letter_code
_entity_poly.pdbx_strand_id
1 'polypeptide(L)'
;MKETIAFIGVGRMGANMARRLKDKGYTVTAVYDSHAPLATALAAEIGAEACKTLARATELASLIITVVTDDKAMRAIFAEQGDSLLVGAKGKLFVNCATVSPQVHLDVEALAHKSGAESLEACMASSITQAREGTL
;
A
#
# COMPACT_ATOMS: atom_id res chain seq x y z
N MET A 1 1.12 -13.01 -16.47
CA MET A 1 1.94 -12.86 -15.25
C MET A 1 1.03 -12.49 -14.08
N LYS A 2 1.28 -13.10 -12.93
CA LYS A 2 0.54 -12.76 -11.73
C LYS A 2 1.05 -11.42 -11.18
N GLU A 3 0.12 -10.56 -10.75
CA GLU A 3 0.46 -9.36 -10.03
C GLU A 3 1.13 -9.70 -8.69
N THR A 4 2.14 -8.92 -8.33
CA THR A 4 2.75 -8.96 -7.01
C THR A 4 2.29 -7.73 -6.24
N ILE A 5 1.91 -7.92 -4.97
CA ILE A 5 1.21 -6.90 -4.19
C ILE A 5 2.05 -6.49 -2.98
N ALA A 6 2.17 -5.19 -2.77
CA ALA A 6 2.70 -4.61 -1.54
C ALA A 6 1.60 -3.90 -0.77
N PHE A 7 1.64 -3.98 0.56
CA PHE A 7 0.76 -3.22 1.44
C PHE A 7 1.55 -2.19 2.24
N ILE A 8 1.12 -0.95 2.14
CA ILE A 8 1.70 0.19 2.86
C ILE A 8 0.67 0.67 3.88
N GLY A 9 1.00 0.50 5.13
CA GLY A 9 0.05 0.64 6.22
C GLY A 9 -0.61 -0.70 6.52
N VAL A 10 -0.12 -1.36 7.57
CA VAL A 10 -0.60 -2.70 7.95
C VAL A 10 -1.15 -2.72 9.37
N GLY A 11 -1.91 -1.69 9.71
CA GLY A 11 -2.77 -1.67 10.87
C GLY A 11 -3.90 -2.67 10.69
N ARG A 12 -4.97 -2.56 11.50
CA ARG A 12 -6.07 -3.53 11.47
C ARG A 12 -6.69 -3.71 10.08
N MET A 13 -6.93 -2.62 9.36
CA MET A 13 -7.57 -2.67 8.05
C MET A 13 -6.62 -3.30 7.02
N GLY A 14 -5.44 -2.73 6.84
CA GLY A 14 -4.47 -3.20 5.84
C GLY A 14 -4.01 -4.63 6.08
N ALA A 15 -3.75 -5.01 7.34
CA ALA A 15 -3.36 -6.37 7.67
C ALA A 15 -4.44 -7.40 7.30
N ASN A 16 -5.71 -7.09 7.59
CA ASN A 16 -6.82 -7.99 7.25
C ASN A 16 -7.07 -8.10 5.74
N MET A 17 -6.88 -7.01 5.01
CA MET A 17 -6.92 -7.02 3.55
C MET A 17 -5.80 -7.93 2.98
N ALA A 18 -4.59 -7.79 3.49
CA ALA A 18 -3.44 -8.60 3.05
C ALA A 18 -3.66 -10.08 3.32
N ARG A 19 -4.17 -10.43 4.50
CA ARG A 19 -4.53 -11.82 4.85
C ARG A 19 -5.55 -12.39 3.89
N ARG A 20 -6.60 -11.61 3.59
CA ARG A 20 -7.66 -12.04 2.67
C ARG A 20 -7.12 -12.30 1.27
N LEU A 21 -6.30 -11.40 0.75
CA LEU A 21 -5.73 -11.58 -0.57
C LEU A 21 -4.85 -12.84 -0.62
N LYS A 22 -4.05 -13.07 0.40
CA LYS A 22 -3.26 -14.29 0.50
C LYS A 22 -4.14 -15.54 0.52
N ASP A 23 -5.20 -15.54 1.33
CA ASP A 23 -6.15 -16.67 1.42
C ASP A 23 -6.79 -16.98 0.06
N LYS A 24 -6.94 -15.97 -0.77
CA LYS A 24 -7.49 -16.11 -2.13
C LYS A 24 -6.44 -16.45 -3.20
N GLY A 25 -5.20 -16.68 -2.82
CA GLY A 25 -4.14 -17.10 -3.72
C GLY A 25 -3.39 -15.96 -4.42
N TYR A 26 -3.60 -14.71 -4.02
CA TYR A 26 -2.81 -13.60 -4.52
C TYR A 26 -1.43 -13.58 -3.86
N THR A 27 -0.44 -13.07 -4.60
CA THR A 27 0.94 -12.99 -4.13
C THR A 27 1.22 -11.66 -3.46
N VAL A 28 1.24 -11.65 -2.13
CA VAL A 28 1.65 -10.48 -1.34
C VAL A 28 3.14 -10.62 -1.04
N THR A 29 3.95 -9.78 -1.70
CA THR A 29 5.42 -9.87 -1.66
C THR A 29 6.04 -8.99 -0.58
N ALA A 30 5.39 -7.88 -0.24
CA ALA A 30 5.98 -6.86 0.63
C ALA A 30 4.92 -6.22 1.52
N VAL A 31 5.35 -5.85 2.73
CA VAL A 31 4.57 -5.04 3.66
C VAL A 31 5.47 -3.98 4.27
N TYR A 32 4.91 -2.80 4.54
CA TYR A 32 5.59 -1.69 5.17
C TYR A 32 4.63 -0.97 6.12
N ASP A 33 5.16 -0.58 7.28
CA ASP A 33 4.46 0.29 8.21
C ASP A 33 5.49 1.20 8.91
N SER A 34 5.11 2.43 9.22
CA SER A 34 5.97 3.33 9.98
C SER A 34 6.24 2.79 11.39
N HIS A 35 5.33 1.97 11.91
CA HIS A 35 5.55 1.18 13.12
C HIS A 35 6.05 -0.21 12.73
N ALA A 36 7.36 -0.35 12.61
CA ALA A 36 8.03 -1.54 12.08
C ALA A 36 7.57 -2.89 12.68
N PRO A 37 7.27 -3.03 13.99
CA PRO A 37 6.79 -4.29 14.54
C PRO A 37 5.52 -4.83 13.89
N LEU A 38 4.61 -3.96 13.43
CA LEU A 38 3.39 -4.38 12.72
C LEU A 38 3.73 -5.04 11.38
N ALA A 39 4.65 -4.46 10.64
CA ALA A 39 5.10 -5.03 9.37
C ALA A 39 5.82 -6.36 9.57
N THR A 40 6.70 -6.44 10.56
CA THR A 40 7.45 -7.66 10.89
C THR A 40 6.51 -8.81 11.24
N ALA A 41 5.52 -8.56 12.10
CA ALA A 41 4.56 -9.58 12.52
C ALA A 41 3.72 -10.10 11.34
N LEU A 42 3.17 -9.21 10.54
CA LEU A 42 2.35 -9.59 9.39
C LEU A 42 3.18 -10.32 8.33
N ALA A 43 4.39 -9.85 8.04
CA ALA A 43 5.29 -10.48 7.08
C ALA A 43 5.58 -11.94 7.44
N ALA A 44 5.84 -12.21 8.70
CA ALA A 44 6.06 -13.57 9.19
C ALA A 44 4.81 -14.45 9.02
N GLU A 45 3.64 -13.88 9.26
CA GLU A 45 2.36 -14.59 9.14
C GLU A 45 2.02 -14.97 7.70
N ILE A 46 2.21 -14.06 6.75
CA ILE A 46 1.77 -14.25 5.37
C ILE A 46 2.89 -14.61 4.39
N GLY A 47 4.14 -14.68 4.84
CA GLY A 47 5.26 -15.03 3.98
C GLY A 47 5.70 -13.92 3.04
N ALA A 48 5.60 -12.66 3.47
CA ALA A 48 6.05 -11.48 2.75
C ALA A 48 7.35 -10.93 3.33
N GLU A 49 7.98 -9.96 2.65
CA GLU A 49 9.10 -9.22 3.20
C GLU A 49 8.59 -8.02 4.00
N ALA A 50 9.07 -7.85 5.23
CA ALA A 50 8.86 -6.63 6.00
C ALA A 50 9.89 -5.60 5.53
N CYS A 51 9.48 -4.65 4.69
CA CYS A 51 10.38 -3.68 4.10
C CYS A 51 10.78 -2.60 5.09
N LYS A 52 12.05 -2.21 5.07
CA LYS A 52 12.57 -1.11 5.89
C LYS A 52 12.39 0.24 5.23
N THR A 53 12.18 0.26 3.93
CA THR A 53 12.00 1.48 3.14
C THR A 53 10.79 1.37 2.22
N LEU A 54 10.22 2.52 1.89
CA LEU A 54 9.13 2.61 0.90
C LEU A 54 9.61 2.21 -0.49
N ALA A 55 10.81 2.63 -0.86
CA ALA A 55 11.41 2.28 -2.15
C ALA A 55 11.52 0.75 -2.33
N ARG A 56 11.88 0.03 -1.26
CA ARG A 56 11.95 -1.44 -1.31
C ARG A 56 10.59 -2.07 -1.56
N ALA A 57 9.54 -1.55 -0.93
CA ALA A 57 8.18 -2.05 -1.16
C ALA A 57 7.75 -1.86 -2.63
N THR A 58 8.03 -0.71 -3.20
CA THR A 58 7.75 -0.43 -4.62
C THR A 58 8.54 -1.36 -5.55
N GLU A 59 9.79 -1.63 -5.22
CA GLU A 59 10.65 -2.54 -6.00
C GLU A 59 10.07 -3.95 -6.07
N LEU A 60 9.52 -4.45 -4.96
CA LEU A 60 9.07 -5.84 -4.82
C LEU A 60 7.67 -6.13 -5.38
N ALA A 61 6.95 -5.11 -5.83
CA ALA A 61 5.56 -5.30 -6.26
C ALA A 61 5.24 -4.54 -7.54
N SER A 62 4.26 -5.03 -8.27
CA SER A 62 3.67 -4.33 -9.43
C SER A 62 2.45 -3.49 -9.04
N LEU A 63 1.76 -3.90 -7.98
CA LEU A 63 0.58 -3.26 -7.41
C LEU A 63 0.87 -2.88 -5.96
N ILE A 64 0.77 -1.61 -5.62
CA ILE A 64 1.02 -1.12 -4.27
C ILE A 64 -0.28 -0.56 -3.69
N ILE A 65 -0.76 -1.19 -2.62
CA ILE A 65 -1.99 -0.78 -1.93
C ILE A 65 -1.61 0.02 -0.69
N THR A 66 -2.10 1.25 -0.60
CA THR A 66 -1.84 2.11 0.56
C THR A 66 -3.07 2.17 1.47
N VAL A 67 -2.87 1.93 2.76
CA VAL A 67 -3.92 1.94 3.78
C VAL A 67 -3.40 2.74 4.98
N VAL A 68 -3.10 4.00 4.74
CA VAL A 68 -2.63 4.92 5.79
C VAL A 68 -3.81 5.71 6.39
N THR A 69 -3.57 6.45 7.47
CA THR A 69 -4.65 6.96 8.32
C THR A 69 -5.09 8.39 8.02
N ASP A 70 -4.23 9.23 7.44
CA ASP A 70 -4.53 10.66 7.26
C ASP A 70 -3.75 11.30 6.10
N ASP A 71 -4.06 12.57 5.84
CA ASP A 71 -3.43 13.36 4.78
C ASP A 71 -1.91 13.45 4.94
N LYS A 72 -1.44 13.66 6.16
CA LYS A 72 -0.01 13.78 6.46
C LYS A 72 0.74 12.49 6.13
N ALA A 73 0.20 11.36 6.55
CA ALA A 73 0.80 10.05 6.26
C ALA A 73 0.81 9.77 4.75
N MET A 74 -0.29 10.08 4.05
CA MET A 74 -0.37 9.90 2.61
C MET A 74 0.68 10.75 1.87
N ARG A 75 0.83 12.02 2.23
CA ARG A 75 1.85 12.89 1.62
C ARG A 75 3.26 12.40 1.92
N ALA A 76 3.51 11.87 3.11
CA ALA A 76 4.82 11.39 3.52
C ALA A 76 5.28 10.19 2.67
N ILE A 77 4.40 9.25 2.38
CA ILE A 77 4.76 8.06 1.58
C ILE A 77 4.95 8.36 0.09
N PHE A 78 4.41 9.47 -0.40
CA PHE A 78 4.58 9.95 -1.78
C PHE A 78 5.46 11.20 -1.85
N ALA A 79 6.42 11.35 -0.95
CA ALA A 79 7.33 12.50 -0.97
C ALA A 79 8.17 12.55 -2.25
N GLU A 80 8.46 13.76 -2.73
CA GLU A 80 9.27 13.95 -3.94
C GLU A 80 10.76 13.75 -3.67
N GLN A 81 11.18 13.77 -2.42
CA GLN A 81 12.58 13.62 -2.02
C GLN A 81 12.71 12.59 -0.89
N GLY A 82 13.86 11.95 -0.83
CA GLY A 82 14.15 10.94 0.18
C GLY A 82 13.49 9.61 -0.13
N ASP A 83 13.24 8.81 0.91
CA ASP A 83 12.57 7.53 0.77
C ASP A 83 11.08 7.75 0.45
N SER A 84 10.62 7.15 -0.63
CA SER A 84 9.27 7.36 -1.14
C SER A 84 8.82 6.19 -1.99
N LEU A 85 7.52 5.97 -2.07
CA LEU A 85 6.92 5.03 -3.01
C LEU A 85 7.18 5.40 -4.46
N LEU A 86 7.51 6.66 -4.75
CA LEU A 86 7.80 7.13 -6.10
C LEU A 86 9.14 6.65 -6.64
N VAL A 87 10.06 6.22 -5.77
CA VAL A 87 11.36 5.68 -6.18
C VAL A 87 11.16 4.35 -6.89
N GLY A 88 11.54 4.29 -8.17
CA GLY A 88 11.37 3.08 -8.98
C GLY A 88 9.92 2.79 -9.38
N ALA A 89 9.05 3.80 -9.36
CA ALA A 89 7.61 3.64 -9.57
C ALA A 89 7.18 3.45 -11.03
N LYS A 90 8.08 3.62 -11.99
CA LYS A 90 7.72 3.51 -13.41
C LYS A 90 7.05 2.16 -13.72
N GLY A 91 5.88 2.23 -14.32
CA GLY A 91 5.09 1.04 -14.69
C GLY A 91 4.32 0.42 -13.54
N LYS A 92 4.35 0.99 -12.36
CA LYS A 92 3.61 0.49 -11.19
C LYS A 92 2.19 1.07 -11.13
N LEU A 93 1.31 0.39 -10.40
CA LEU A 93 -0.02 0.88 -10.08
C LEU A 93 -0.14 1.07 -8.56
N PHE A 94 -0.51 2.27 -8.14
CA PHE A 94 -0.85 2.57 -6.76
C PHE A 94 -2.37 2.54 -6.57
N VAL A 95 -2.84 1.76 -5.61
CA VAL A 95 -4.25 1.70 -5.22
C VAL A 95 -4.36 2.32 -3.83
N ASN A 96 -4.89 3.54 -3.78
CA ASN A 96 -4.91 4.36 -2.56
C ASN A 96 -6.26 4.21 -1.87
N CYS A 97 -6.29 3.40 -0.81
CA CYS A 97 -7.50 3.04 -0.09
C CYS A 97 -7.79 3.93 1.13
N ALA A 98 -6.89 4.84 1.45
CA ALA A 98 -7.05 5.73 2.59
C ALA A 98 -8.18 6.74 2.37
N THR A 99 -8.94 7.03 3.43
CA THR A 99 -9.90 8.14 3.42
C THR A 99 -9.15 9.42 3.78
N VAL A 100 -8.75 10.15 2.76
CA VAL A 100 -8.02 11.41 2.87
C VAL A 100 -8.73 12.49 2.06
N SER A 101 -8.28 13.75 2.16
CA SER A 101 -8.92 14.84 1.43
C SER A 101 -8.80 14.64 -0.09
N PRO A 102 -9.81 15.10 -0.88
CA PRO A 102 -9.75 14.99 -2.35
C PRO A 102 -8.50 15.63 -2.95
N GLN A 103 -8.02 16.74 -2.39
CA GLN A 103 -6.82 17.42 -2.87
C GLN A 103 -5.58 16.53 -2.74
N VAL A 104 -5.46 15.75 -1.66
CA VAL A 104 -4.35 14.82 -1.48
C VAL A 104 -4.36 13.75 -2.56
N HIS A 105 -5.51 13.18 -2.89
CA HIS A 105 -5.62 12.21 -3.98
C HIS A 105 -5.22 12.79 -5.33
N LEU A 106 -5.63 14.03 -5.62
CA LEU A 106 -5.24 14.71 -6.86
C LEU A 106 -3.72 14.96 -6.93
N ASP A 107 -3.13 15.41 -5.83
CA ASP A 107 -1.69 15.66 -5.75
C ASP A 107 -0.89 14.35 -5.90
N VAL A 108 -1.32 13.29 -5.26
CA VAL A 108 -0.68 11.97 -5.35
C VAL A 108 -0.78 11.40 -6.76
N GLU A 109 -1.93 11.53 -7.41
CA GLU A 109 -2.12 11.12 -8.81
C GLU A 109 -1.13 11.84 -9.72
N ALA A 110 -0.98 13.17 -9.57
CA ALA A 110 -0.06 13.95 -10.37
C ALA A 110 1.40 13.51 -10.16
N LEU A 111 1.80 13.25 -8.91
CA LEU A 111 3.14 12.76 -8.57
C LEU A 111 3.39 11.36 -9.15
N ALA A 112 2.41 10.47 -9.06
CA ALA A 112 2.51 9.13 -9.63
C ALA A 112 2.71 9.18 -11.15
N HIS A 113 1.89 9.94 -11.85
CA HIS A 113 2.01 10.12 -13.30
C HIS A 113 3.36 10.72 -13.70
N LYS A 114 3.85 11.70 -12.97
CA LYS A 114 5.18 12.29 -13.17
C LYS A 114 6.29 11.25 -13.05
N SER A 115 6.10 10.26 -12.20
CA SER A 115 7.05 9.16 -11.97
C SER A 115 6.86 7.98 -12.94
N GLY A 116 5.93 8.07 -13.88
CA GLY A 116 5.64 7.01 -14.84
C GLY A 116 4.74 5.89 -14.31
N ALA A 117 4.03 6.15 -13.21
CA ALA A 117 3.11 5.20 -12.59
C ALA A 117 1.65 5.62 -12.80
N GLU A 118 0.74 4.70 -12.53
CA GLU A 118 -0.70 4.95 -12.47
C GLU A 118 -1.18 4.99 -11.03
N SER A 119 -2.28 5.67 -10.78
CA SER A 119 -2.87 5.82 -9.45
C SER A 119 -4.38 5.69 -9.51
N LEU A 120 -4.95 4.92 -8.58
CA LEU A 120 -6.38 4.73 -8.44
C LEU A 120 -6.79 5.09 -7.01
N GLU A 121 -7.76 5.98 -6.87
CA GLU A 121 -8.42 6.23 -5.60
C GLU A 121 -9.46 5.13 -5.35
N ALA A 122 -9.33 4.46 -4.22
CA ALA A 122 -10.21 3.34 -3.85
C ALA A 122 -10.59 3.43 -2.36
N CYS A 123 -11.11 4.58 -1.94
CA CYS A 123 -11.53 4.80 -0.56
C CYS A 123 -12.51 3.73 -0.09
N MET A 124 -12.32 3.29 1.14
CA MET A 124 -13.14 2.24 1.75
C MET A 124 -14.17 2.85 2.70
N ALA A 125 -15.39 2.36 2.64
CA ALA A 125 -16.48 2.75 3.54
C ALA A 125 -17.00 1.51 4.27
N SER A 126 -16.09 0.78 4.95
CA SER A 126 -16.39 -0.55 5.43
C SER A 126 -15.67 -0.87 6.75
N SER A 127 -15.85 -2.07 7.28
CA SER A 127 -15.31 -2.49 8.58
C SER A 127 -14.11 -3.42 8.45
N ILE A 128 -13.40 -3.62 9.57
CA ILE A 128 -12.30 -4.57 9.67
C ILE A 128 -12.78 -6.00 9.37
N THR A 129 -13.99 -6.37 9.83
CA THR A 129 -14.59 -7.68 9.56
C THR A 129 -14.77 -7.87 8.06
N GLN A 130 -15.33 -6.88 7.37
CA GLN A 130 -15.51 -6.93 5.92
C GLN A 130 -14.19 -6.99 5.17
N ALA A 131 -13.15 -6.32 5.66
CA ALA A 131 -11.80 -6.43 5.09
C ALA A 131 -11.29 -7.88 5.17
N ARG A 132 -11.48 -8.55 6.31
CA ARG A 132 -11.06 -9.95 6.51
C ARG A 132 -11.87 -10.93 5.67
N GLU A 133 -13.14 -10.65 5.47
CA GLU A 133 -14.04 -11.48 4.67
C GLU A 133 -13.95 -11.21 3.16
N GLY A 134 -13.35 -10.09 2.77
CA GLY A 134 -13.24 -9.69 1.37
C GLY A 134 -14.54 -9.14 0.80
N THR A 135 -15.30 -8.42 1.61
CA THR A 135 -16.59 -7.82 1.24
C THR A 135 -16.59 -6.29 1.34
N LEU A 136 -15.41 -5.69 1.24
CA LEU A 136 -15.25 -4.23 1.22
C LEU A 136 -16.02 -3.58 0.07
#